data_3d2b50d0f72a70c8941f8ae30dfe500b
#
_entry.id   3d2b50d0f72a70c8941f8ae30dfe500b
#
_cell.length_a   1.000
_cell.length_b   1.000
_cell.length_c   1.000
_cell.angle_alpha   90.00
_cell.angle_beta   90.00
_cell.angle_gamma   90.00
#
_symmetry.space_group_name_H-M   'P 1'
#
loop_
_entity.id
_entity.type
_entity.pdbx_description
1 polymer ?
#
loop_
_entity_poly.entity_id
_entity_poly.type
_entity_poly.pdbx_seq_one_letter_code
_entity_poly.pdbx_strand_id
1 'polypeptide(L)'
;MTITTTNPATGSTTDTGIEPTTDAEVAAITDAATSAFRVLRTSTRAWRAGLLRALADGLEADRANLTATASAETGLAASPRLDGELTRSAFQLRLFAEAIEEGGYLEATIDHAGDTSMGPGPDIRRMLVPIGPVAVFGSSNFPFAFSVAGGDTASALAAGNPVVTKAHSSHPLTSRASFEALNTAALAYGAPEGTIGILYGQKAGATLVADPAIAAVGFTGSLSTGRILLGIIEQRERPVPFYGELSSLNPLIISEGAIAARGDAIADGLFVSFTGSAGQLCTKPGIAFVPRGSTELVDTIVAKAQSAAAQPLLNARIHEAFGEIRGRLIEEGKATSLVEPQAGSDGITLTPAVLSIDASSVTDAVSEEAFGPLLVLAYYDDIDEVAAALAAVPDSLTATVHAEDDEWAGLAPLVADLEDRVGRVVFNGYPTGVRVSWGQHHGGPWPATNTAHTSVGVTAIRRFLRPLAWQGAPEALLPQELRDGFTAIPRRVDGVLTLSTLSE
;
A
#
# COMPACT_ATOMS: atom_id res chain seq x y z
N MET A 1 6.62 29.95 -8.00
CA MET A 1 7.86 29.30 -7.51
C MET A 1 7.83 27.86 -7.97
N THR A 2 8.86 27.43 -8.64
CA THR A 2 9.04 26.04 -9.06
C THR A 2 9.21 25.10 -7.86
N ILE A 3 8.84 23.86 -8.05
CA ILE A 3 9.02 22.80 -7.04
C ILE A 3 10.50 22.41 -7.02
N THR A 4 11.06 22.27 -5.82
CA THR A 4 12.42 21.76 -5.62
C THR A 4 12.39 20.31 -5.17
N THR A 5 13.44 19.55 -5.49
CA THR A 5 13.71 18.23 -4.95
C THR A 5 15.03 18.24 -4.21
N THR A 6 15.17 17.41 -3.18
CA THR A 6 16.40 17.30 -2.39
C THR A 6 16.89 15.85 -2.43
N ASN A 7 18.16 15.65 -2.76
CA ASN A 7 18.79 14.35 -2.59
C ASN A 7 19.11 14.15 -1.09
N PRO A 8 18.45 13.22 -0.42
CA PRO A 8 18.61 13.07 1.03
C PRO A 8 19.98 12.51 1.44
N ALA A 9 20.67 11.81 0.53
CA ALA A 9 22.00 11.28 0.81
C ALA A 9 23.09 12.35 0.81
N THR A 10 22.90 13.43 0.04
CA THR A 10 23.89 14.52 -0.10
C THR A 10 23.41 15.86 0.44
N GLY A 11 22.10 16.01 0.73
CA GLY A 11 21.49 17.28 1.11
C GLY A 11 21.36 18.29 -0.03
N SER A 12 21.81 17.96 -1.25
CA SER A 12 21.75 18.89 -2.39
C SER A 12 20.31 19.07 -2.88
N THR A 13 19.93 20.34 -3.09
CA THR A 13 18.60 20.71 -3.59
C THR A 13 18.71 21.15 -5.05
N THR A 14 17.77 20.67 -5.86
CA THR A 14 17.69 20.97 -7.30
C THR A 14 16.32 21.59 -7.62
N ASP A 15 16.30 22.64 -8.44
CA ASP A 15 15.07 23.16 -9.02
C ASP A 15 14.61 22.20 -10.15
N THR A 16 13.38 21.74 -10.06
CA THR A 16 12.84 20.76 -11.02
C THR A 16 12.31 21.38 -12.31
N GLY A 17 12.17 22.70 -12.35
CA GLY A 17 11.46 23.40 -13.42
C GLY A 17 9.95 23.10 -13.46
N ILE A 18 9.40 22.37 -12.48
CA ILE A 18 7.98 22.05 -12.40
C ILE A 18 7.29 23.12 -11.57
N GLU A 19 6.21 23.68 -12.09
CA GLU A 19 5.34 24.57 -11.33
C GLU A 19 4.21 23.80 -10.64
N PRO A 20 3.72 24.27 -9.48
CA PRO A 20 2.51 23.72 -8.89
C PRO A 20 1.33 23.86 -9.85
N THR A 21 0.57 22.78 -10.01
CA THR A 21 -0.63 22.75 -10.86
C THR A 21 -1.69 23.71 -10.33
N THR A 22 -2.20 24.55 -11.20
CA THR A 22 -3.26 25.53 -10.89
C THR A 22 -4.64 24.86 -10.82
N ASP A 23 -5.61 25.54 -10.18
CA ASP A 23 -6.98 25.01 -10.08
C ASP A 23 -7.62 24.83 -11.49
N ALA A 24 -7.28 25.70 -12.47
CA ALA A 24 -7.74 25.56 -13.85
C ALA A 24 -7.14 24.34 -14.57
N GLU A 25 -5.86 24.03 -14.32
CA GLU A 25 -5.22 22.85 -14.87
C GLU A 25 -5.77 21.58 -14.19
N VAL A 26 -6.05 21.60 -12.88
CA VAL A 26 -6.74 20.48 -12.21
C VAL A 26 -8.07 20.19 -12.90
N ALA A 27 -8.90 21.21 -13.13
CA ALA A 27 -10.18 21.05 -13.82
C ALA A 27 -10.01 20.46 -15.23
N ALA A 28 -9.04 20.95 -16.01
CA ALA A 28 -8.77 20.41 -17.34
C ALA A 28 -8.33 18.93 -17.31
N ILE A 29 -7.52 18.54 -16.34
CA ILE A 29 -7.05 17.16 -16.17
C ILE A 29 -8.23 16.23 -15.77
N THR A 30 -9.11 16.67 -14.86
CA THR A 30 -10.28 15.89 -14.43
C THR A 30 -11.36 15.79 -15.51
N ASP A 31 -11.53 16.82 -16.35
CA ASP A 31 -12.40 16.81 -17.54
C ASP A 31 -11.88 15.80 -18.59
N ALA A 32 -10.57 15.77 -18.83
CA ALA A 32 -9.94 14.79 -19.71
C ALA A 32 -10.13 13.36 -19.17
N ALA A 33 -9.94 13.15 -17.86
CA ALA A 33 -10.19 11.86 -17.22
C ALA A 33 -11.67 11.44 -17.32
N THR A 34 -12.60 12.38 -17.14
CA THR A 34 -14.03 12.11 -17.32
C THR A 34 -14.35 11.68 -18.76
N SER A 35 -13.71 12.28 -19.73
CA SER A 35 -13.86 11.92 -21.15
C SER A 35 -13.26 10.56 -21.44
N ALA A 36 -12.08 10.27 -20.92
CA ALA A 36 -11.43 8.96 -21.02
C ALA A 36 -12.28 7.85 -20.37
N PHE A 37 -12.93 8.12 -19.25
CA PHE A 37 -13.79 7.15 -18.57
C PHE A 37 -14.94 6.68 -19.46
N ARG A 38 -15.53 7.52 -20.30
CA ARG A 38 -16.62 7.13 -21.22
C ARG A 38 -16.16 6.03 -22.20
N VAL A 39 -14.89 6.03 -22.57
CA VAL A 39 -14.27 5.01 -23.44
C VAL A 39 -13.88 3.78 -22.64
N LEU A 40 -13.13 3.98 -21.55
CA LEU A 40 -12.57 2.89 -20.75
C LEU A 40 -13.64 1.99 -20.13
N ARG A 41 -14.75 2.56 -19.64
CA ARG A 41 -15.86 1.80 -19.02
C ARG A 41 -16.54 0.81 -19.97
N THR A 42 -16.42 1.00 -21.27
CA THR A 42 -17.00 0.13 -22.29
C THR A 42 -15.95 -0.71 -23.03
N SER A 43 -14.67 -0.55 -22.70
CA SER A 43 -13.58 -1.32 -23.29
C SER A 43 -13.67 -2.79 -22.88
N THR A 44 -13.24 -3.68 -23.78
CA THR A 44 -13.21 -5.11 -23.47
C THR A 44 -12.10 -5.44 -22.46
N ARG A 45 -12.25 -6.54 -21.72
CA ARG A 45 -11.23 -7.06 -20.81
C ARG A 45 -9.90 -7.31 -21.53
N ALA A 46 -9.94 -7.92 -22.71
CA ALA A 46 -8.76 -8.17 -23.53
C ALA A 46 -8.03 -6.88 -23.95
N TRP A 47 -8.77 -5.82 -24.32
CA TRP A 47 -8.19 -4.54 -24.66
C TRP A 47 -7.49 -3.90 -23.43
N ARG A 48 -8.13 -3.92 -22.26
CA ARG A 48 -7.52 -3.41 -21.01
C ARG A 48 -6.30 -4.23 -20.61
N ALA A 49 -6.33 -5.56 -20.76
CA ALA A 49 -5.18 -6.41 -20.50
C ALA A 49 -4.00 -6.07 -21.40
N GLY A 50 -4.25 -5.82 -22.69
CA GLY A 50 -3.23 -5.34 -23.63
C GLY A 50 -2.67 -3.98 -23.23
N LEU A 51 -3.52 -3.04 -22.80
CA LEU A 51 -3.08 -1.74 -22.27
C LEU A 51 -2.15 -1.91 -21.08
N LEU A 52 -2.51 -2.72 -20.08
CA LEU A 52 -1.68 -2.94 -18.90
C LEU A 52 -0.31 -3.54 -19.24
N ARG A 53 -0.25 -4.45 -20.20
CA ARG A 53 1.03 -5.00 -20.70
C ARG A 53 1.87 -3.93 -21.40
N ALA A 54 1.25 -3.10 -22.24
CA ALA A 54 1.95 -1.99 -22.90
C ALA A 54 2.52 -0.98 -21.88
N LEU A 55 1.78 -0.70 -20.80
CA LEU A 55 2.26 0.15 -19.70
C LEU A 55 3.47 -0.48 -18.99
N ALA A 56 3.44 -1.79 -18.72
CA ALA A 56 4.56 -2.51 -18.13
C ALA A 56 5.81 -2.46 -19.02
N ASP A 57 5.62 -2.67 -20.33
CA ASP A 57 6.72 -2.60 -21.32
C ASP A 57 7.29 -1.18 -21.42
N GLY A 58 6.44 -0.14 -21.33
CA GLY A 58 6.85 1.26 -21.29
C GLY A 58 7.74 1.60 -20.09
N LEU A 59 7.40 1.10 -18.91
CA LEU A 59 8.24 1.26 -17.71
C LEU A 59 9.59 0.55 -17.86
N GLU A 60 9.59 -0.66 -18.40
CA GLU A 60 10.82 -1.43 -18.58
C GLU A 60 11.74 -0.83 -19.65
N ALA A 61 11.17 -0.23 -20.69
CA ALA A 61 11.93 0.45 -21.75
C ALA A 61 12.71 1.68 -21.23
N ASP A 62 12.18 2.38 -20.22
CA ASP A 62 12.81 3.58 -19.63
C ASP A 62 13.50 3.29 -18.27
N ARG A 63 13.73 2.02 -17.95
CA ARG A 63 14.26 1.54 -16.66
C ARG A 63 15.48 2.30 -16.17
N ALA A 64 16.48 2.51 -17.03
CA ALA A 64 17.75 3.13 -16.66
C ALA A 64 17.54 4.60 -16.21
N ASN A 65 16.74 5.36 -16.94
CA ASN A 65 16.40 6.74 -16.60
C ASN A 65 15.55 6.81 -15.31
N LEU A 66 14.53 5.97 -15.21
CA LEU A 66 13.65 5.91 -14.04
C LEU A 66 14.41 5.61 -12.75
N THR A 67 15.25 4.57 -12.74
CA THR A 67 16.01 4.18 -11.55
C THR A 67 17.08 5.20 -11.17
N ALA A 68 17.75 5.81 -12.14
CA ALA A 68 18.73 6.87 -11.88
C ALA A 68 18.06 8.12 -11.29
N THR A 69 16.93 8.56 -11.87
CA THR A 69 16.16 9.71 -11.37
C THR A 69 15.65 9.46 -9.96
N ALA A 70 15.06 8.28 -9.71
CA ALA A 70 14.57 7.93 -8.39
C ALA A 70 15.70 7.86 -7.34
N SER A 71 16.86 7.32 -7.69
CA SER A 71 18.02 7.28 -6.80
C SER A 71 18.50 8.67 -6.43
N ALA A 72 18.52 9.60 -7.39
CA ALA A 72 18.89 10.99 -7.16
C ALA A 72 17.92 11.73 -6.22
N GLU A 73 16.63 11.43 -6.25
CA GLU A 73 15.62 12.09 -5.43
C GLU A 73 15.39 11.42 -4.06
N THR A 74 15.65 10.13 -3.93
CA THR A 74 15.32 9.38 -2.71
C THR A 74 16.53 8.92 -1.91
N GLY A 75 17.72 8.98 -2.48
CA GLY A 75 18.93 8.40 -1.89
C GLY A 75 18.91 6.85 -1.83
N LEU A 76 17.85 6.22 -2.35
CA LEU A 76 17.77 4.76 -2.43
C LEU A 76 18.72 4.23 -3.50
N ALA A 77 19.31 3.05 -3.27
CA ALA A 77 20.20 2.42 -4.24
C ALA A 77 19.46 2.08 -5.54
N ALA A 78 20.00 2.54 -6.68
CA ALA A 78 19.43 2.25 -7.99
C ALA A 78 19.30 0.74 -8.22
N SER A 79 20.33 -0.04 -7.86
CA SER A 79 20.31 -1.50 -7.85
C SER A 79 20.83 -2.02 -6.51
N PRO A 80 20.22 -3.05 -5.91
CA PRO A 80 19.05 -3.79 -6.38
C PRO A 80 17.70 -3.17 -6.01
N ARG A 81 17.67 -2.09 -5.15
CA ARG A 81 16.44 -1.61 -4.50
C ARG A 81 15.41 -1.05 -5.50
N LEU A 82 15.79 -0.02 -6.25
CA LEU A 82 14.88 0.65 -7.20
C LEU A 82 14.63 -0.19 -8.45
N ASP A 83 15.63 -0.90 -8.92
CA ASP A 83 15.51 -1.82 -10.05
C ASP A 83 14.53 -2.97 -9.73
N GLY A 84 14.62 -3.55 -8.55
CA GLY A 84 13.68 -4.56 -8.06
C GLY A 84 12.27 -3.99 -7.87
N GLU A 85 12.14 -2.74 -7.41
CA GLU A 85 10.85 -2.07 -7.27
C GLU A 85 10.17 -1.80 -8.61
N LEU A 86 10.92 -1.36 -9.61
CA LEU A 86 10.39 -1.14 -10.97
C LEU A 86 9.94 -2.47 -11.60
N THR A 87 10.73 -3.54 -11.42
CA THR A 87 10.34 -4.90 -11.82
C THR A 87 9.02 -5.32 -11.17
N ARG A 88 8.83 -5.02 -9.88
CA ARG A 88 7.58 -5.27 -9.17
C ARG A 88 6.41 -4.49 -9.79
N SER A 89 6.60 -3.21 -10.13
CA SER A 89 5.55 -2.39 -10.76
C SER A 89 5.13 -2.96 -12.12
N ALA A 90 6.08 -3.32 -12.98
CA ALA A 90 5.80 -3.96 -14.26
C ALA A 90 5.12 -5.32 -14.10
N PHE A 91 5.59 -6.15 -13.17
CA PHE A 91 4.98 -7.45 -12.84
C PHE A 91 3.52 -7.28 -12.39
N GLN A 92 3.23 -6.29 -11.52
CA GLN A 92 1.88 -6.04 -11.01
C GLN A 92 0.90 -5.64 -12.13
N LEU A 93 1.34 -4.82 -13.09
CA LEU A 93 0.53 -4.49 -14.27
C LEU A 93 0.20 -5.76 -15.10
N ARG A 94 1.19 -6.64 -15.31
CA ARG A 94 0.99 -7.90 -16.03
C ARG A 94 0.08 -8.86 -15.27
N LEU A 95 0.22 -8.96 -13.94
CA LEU A 95 -0.66 -9.79 -13.11
C LEU A 95 -2.11 -9.30 -13.14
N PHE A 96 -2.34 -7.99 -13.15
CA PHE A 96 -3.69 -7.47 -13.35
C PHE A 96 -4.23 -7.74 -14.75
N ALA A 97 -3.37 -7.73 -15.79
CA ALA A 97 -3.78 -8.13 -17.13
C ALA A 97 -4.30 -9.58 -17.16
N GLU A 98 -3.58 -10.51 -16.54
CA GLU A 98 -4.00 -11.91 -16.39
C GLU A 98 -5.31 -12.04 -15.61
N ALA A 99 -5.43 -11.33 -14.49
CA ALA A 99 -6.60 -11.37 -13.64
C ALA A 99 -7.87 -10.86 -14.33
N ILE A 100 -7.77 -9.79 -15.14
CA ILE A 100 -8.94 -9.30 -15.86
C ILE A 100 -9.30 -10.16 -17.07
N GLU A 101 -8.35 -10.87 -17.66
CA GLU A 101 -8.63 -11.89 -18.70
C GLU A 101 -9.37 -13.09 -18.09
N GLU A 102 -8.95 -13.56 -16.92
CA GLU A 102 -9.63 -14.64 -16.18
C GLU A 102 -11.08 -14.26 -15.86
N GLY A 103 -11.33 -13.02 -15.43
CA GLY A 103 -12.67 -12.42 -15.34
C GLY A 103 -13.45 -12.69 -14.05
N GLY A 104 -12.97 -13.51 -13.12
CA GLY A 104 -13.63 -13.80 -11.84
C GLY A 104 -13.84 -12.57 -10.97
N TYR A 105 -13.00 -11.54 -11.12
CA TYR A 105 -13.12 -10.27 -10.41
C TYR A 105 -14.46 -9.54 -10.66
N LEU A 106 -15.16 -9.86 -11.76
CA LEU A 106 -16.47 -9.28 -12.09
C LEU A 106 -17.60 -9.79 -11.19
N GLU A 107 -17.41 -10.93 -10.54
CA GLU A 107 -18.43 -11.57 -9.70
C GLU A 107 -19.78 -11.72 -10.43
N ALA A 108 -19.73 -12.07 -11.73
CA ALA A 108 -20.90 -12.14 -12.59
C ALA A 108 -21.90 -13.18 -12.08
N THR A 109 -23.12 -12.75 -11.84
CA THR A 109 -24.21 -13.57 -11.29
C THR A 109 -25.47 -13.38 -12.13
N ILE A 110 -26.16 -14.47 -12.45
CA ILE A 110 -27.41 -14.53 -13.21
C ILE A 110 -28.41 -15.37 -12.41
N ASP A 111 -29.53 -14.79 -12.06
CA ASP A 111 -30.69 -15.48 -11.52
C ASP A 111 -31.82 -15.29 -12.51
N HIS A 112 -32.19 -16.36 -13.22
CA HIS A 112 -33.26 -16.32 -14.21
C HIS A 112 -34.64 -16.15 -13.54
N ALA A 113 -35.58 -15.57 -14.26
CA ALA A 113 -36.97 -15.50 -13.80
C ALA A 113 -37.54 -16.91 -13.54
N GLY A 114 -38.20 -17.06 -12.40
CA GLY A 114 -38.78 -18.37 -12.02
C GLY A 114 -39.55 -18.31 -10.72
N ASP A 115 -40.14 -19.43 -10.35
CA ASP A 115 -40.86 -19.56 -9.09
C ASP A 115 -39.87 -19.71 -7.93
N THR A 116 -40.10 -18.93 -6.87
CA THR A 116 -39.33 -18.99 -5.62
C THR A 116 -40.25 -19.30 -4.43
N SER A 117 -39.68 -19.63 -3.29
CA SER A 117 -40.49 -19.81 -2.05
C SER A 117 -41.24 -18.55 -1.61
N MET A 118 -40.92 -17.40 -2.18
CA MET A 118 -41.59 -16.11 -1.93
C MET A 118 -42.55 -15.71 -3.04
N GLY A 119 -42.77 -16.58 -4.04
CA GLY A 119 -43.54 -16.30 -5.25
C GLY A 119 -42.67 -16.09 -6.49
N PRO A 120 -43.25 -15.64 -7.62
CA PRO A 120 -42.51 -15.44 -8.87
C PRO A 120 -41.37 -14.40 -8.70
N GLY A 121 -40.14 -14.79 -9.04
CA GLY A 121 -38.96 -13.93 -9.04
C GLY A 121 -38.67 -13.40 -10.46
N PRO A 122 -38.23 -12.12 -10.58
CA PRO A 122 -37.79 -11.58 -11.87
C PRO A 122 -36.40 -12.09 -12.25
N ASP A 123 -36.04 -11.98 -13.56
CA ASP A 123 -34.64 -12.13 -14.00
C ASP A 123 -33.78 -11.00 -13.42
N ILE A 124 -32.74 -11.37 -12.70
CA ILE A 124 -31.78 -10.43 -12.10
C ILE A 124 -30.36 -10.85 -12.48
N ARG A 125 -29.61 -9.93 -13.07
CA ARG A 125 -28.20 -10.12 -13.45
C ARG A 125 -27.34 -9.06 -12.82
N ARG A 126 -26.20 -9.45 -12.21
CA ARG A 126 -25.32 -8.55 -11.46
C ARG A 126 -23.87 -8.79 -11.83
N MET A 127 -23.11 -7.71 -11.94
CA MET A 127 -21.63 -7.79 -11.94
C MET A 127 -21.03 -6.51 -11.36
N LEU A 128 -19.73 -6.53 -11.14
CA LEU A 128 -18.95 -5.34 -10.76
C LEU A 128 -18.63 -4.52 -12.02
N VAL A 129 -18.80 -3.19 -11.89
CA VAL A 129 -18.54 -2.22 -12.97
C VAL A 129 -17.61 -1.12 -12.46
N PRO A 130 -16.82 -0.43 -13.34
CA PRO A 130 -15.93 0.65 -12.94
C PRO A 130 -16.70 1.82 -12.32
N ILE A 131 -16.04 2.53 -11.39
CA ILE A 131 -16.68 3.60 -10.60
C ILE A 131 -16.52 5.00 -11.19
N GLY A 132 -15.47 5.27 -11.97
CA GLY A 132 -15.16 6.60 -12.51
C GLY A 132 -13.70 7.01 -12.29
N PRO A 133 -13.33 8.27 -12.59
CA PRO A 133 -11.99 8.76 -12.40
C PRO A 133 -11.49 8.61 -10.96
N VAL A 134 -10.27 8.12 -10.79
CA VAL A 134 -9.65 7.84 -9.49
C VAL A 134 -8.51 8.81 -9.22
N ALA A 135 -8.54 9.50 -8.08
CA ALA A 135 -7.38 10.24 -7.58
C ALA A 135 -6.41 9.29 -6.87
N VAL A 136 -5.13 9.33 -7.22
CA VAL A 136 -4.09 8.48 -6.64
C VAL A 136 -3.00 9.33 -5.98
N PHE A 137 -2.74 9.07 -4.71
CA PHE A 137 -1.71 9.73 -3.90
C PHE A 137 -0.65 8.71 -3.51
N GLY A 138 0.50 8.80 -4.13
CA GLY A 138 1.59 7.89 -3.86
C GLY A 138 2.39 8.23 -2.59
N SER A 139 3.11 7.22 -2.08
CA SER A 139 4.00 7.31 -0.92
C SER A 139 5.39 7.82 -1.29
N SER A 140 6.15 8.26 -0.29
CA SER A 140 7.54 8.71 -0.47
C SER A 140 8.53 7.57 -0.64
N ASN A 141 8.32 6.45 0.05
CA ASN A 141 9.29 5.36 0.26
C ASN A 141 9.29 4.30 -0.86
N PHE A 142 8.28 4.32 -1.73
CA PHE A 142 8.17 3.47 -2.91
C PHE A 142 7.83 4.33 -4.14
N PRO A 143 8.86 4.97 -4.76
CA PRO A 143 8.65 5.94 -5.84
C PRO A 143 8.04 5.35 -7.11
N PHE A 144 8.02 4.02 -7.26
CA PHE A 144 7.35 3.30 -8.35
C PHE A 144 6.14 2.51 -7.84
N ALA A 145 6.35 1.53 -6.96
CA ALA A 145 5.36 0.51 -6.62
C ALA A 145 4.14 1.04 -5.83
N PHE A 146 4.27 2.17 -5.15
CA PHE A 146 3.20 2.87 -4.42
C PHE A 146 3.12 4.36 -4.81
N SER A 147 3.46 4.70 -6.04
CA SER A 147 3.36 6.05 -6.58
C SER A 147 2.67 6.03 -7.95
N VAL A 148 3.10 6.86 -8.89
CA VAL A 148 2.49 7.01 -10.24
C VAL A 148 2.37 5.68 -10.98
N ALA A 149 3.41 4.83 -10.94
CA ALA A 149 3.43 3.49 -11.55
C ALA A 149 3.01 2.38 -10.56
N GLY A 150 2.28 2.73 -9.51
CA GLY A 150 2.00 1.84 -8.39
C GLY A 150 0.70 1.07 -8.49
N GLY A 151 0.40 0.34 -7.39
CA GLY A 151 -0.74 -0.57 -7.27
C GLY A 151 -2.09 0.08 -7.46
N ASP A 152 -2.27 1.31 -6.96
CA ASP A 152 -3.53 2.03 -7.09
C ASP A 152 -3.81 2.41 -8.55
N THR A 153 -2.78 2.91 -9.26
CA THR A 153 -2.86 3.17 -10.70
C THR A 153 -3.18 1.89 -11.48
N ALA A 154 -2.43 0.82 -11.23
CA ALA A 154 -2.60 -0.45 -11.94
C ALA A 154 -3.99 -1.06 -11.71
N SER A 155 -4.47 -1.11 -10.47
CA SER A 155 -5.77 -1.68 -10.11
C SER A 155 -6.95 -0.82 -10.60
N ALA A 156 -6.83 0.51 -10.60
CA ALA A 156 -7.85 1.41 -11.13
C ALA A 156 -7.99 1.27 -12.66
N LEU A 157 -6.87 1.23 -13.39
CA LEU A 157 -6.86 1.02 -14.85
C LEU A 157 -7.38 -0.38 -15.21
N ALA A 158 -7.00 -1.42 -14.47
CA ALA A 158 -7.51 -2.78 -14.64
C ALA A 158 -9.04 -2.84 -14.49
N ALA A 159 -9.58 -2.11 -13.53
CA ALA A 159 -11.02 -1.98 -13.32
C ALA A 159 -11.74 -1.22 -14.45
N GLY A 160 -11.01 -0.46 -15.29
CA GLY A 160 -11.55 0.36 -16.37
C GLY A 160 -11.79 1.83 -15.99
N ASN A 161 -11.06 2.33 -15.00
CA ASN A 161 -11.10 3.72 -14.57
C ASN A 161 -9.85 4.48 -15.00
N PRO A 162 -9.94 5.72 -15.47
CA PRO A 162 -8.80 6.59 -15.63
C PRO A 162 -8.28 7.03 -14.25
N VAL A 163 -7.01 7.41 -14.20
CA VAL A 163 -6.37 7.85 -12.96
C VAL A 163 -5.81 9.26 -13.09
N VAL A 164 -5.93 10.05 -12.02
CA VAL A 164 -5.22 11.32 -11.86
C VAL A 164 -4.31 11.19 -10.66
N THR A 165 -3.00 11.19 -10.91
CA THR A 165 -1.99 10.97 -9.89
C THR A 165 -1.48 12.29 -9.33
N LYS A 166 -1.35 12.40 -8.02
CA LYS A 166 -0.67 13.52 -7.38
C LYS A 166 0.78 13.13 -7.10
N ALA A 167 1.73 13.77 -7.80
CA ALA A 167 3.17 13.57 -7.65
C ALA A 167 3.60 13.80 -6.19
N HIS A 168 4.35 12.86 -5.62
CA HIS A 168 4.86 13.02 -4.25
C HIS A 168 5.95 14.09 -4.20
N SER A 169 5.95 14.92 -3.16
CA SER A 169 6.88 16.04 -3.02
C SER A 169 8.34 15.63 -2.84
N SER A 170 8.61 14.41 -2.38
CA SER A 170 9.97 13.89 -2.22
C SER A 170 10.61 13.41 -3.52
N HIS A 171 9.82 13.15 -4.57
CA HIS A 171 10.33 12.63 -5.85
C HIS A 171 9.51 13.11 -7.06
N PRO A 172 9.40 14.45 -7.26
CA PRO A 172 8.58 15.00 -8.34
C PRO A 172 9.11 14.67 -9.74
N LEU A 173 10.42 14.59 -9.93
CA LEU A 173 11.03 14.22 -11.22
C LEU A 173 10.80 12.74 -11.56
N THR A 174 10.91 11.85 -10.59
CA THR A 174 10.57 10.42 -10.72
C THR A 174 9.10 10.24 -11.08
N SER A 175 8.22 11.01 -10.41
CA SER A 175 6.78 11.00 -10.72
C SER A 175 6.52 11.46 -12.15
N ARG A 176 7.19 12.51 -12.62
CA ARG A 176 7.11 13.00 -14.00
C ARG A 176 7.59 11.95 -14.99
N ALA A 177 8.78 11.40 -14.80
CA ALA A 177 9.35 10.39 -15.70
C ALA A 177 8.46 9.13 -15.77
N SER A 178 7.93 8.67 -14.62
CA SER A 178 7.00 7.54 -14.57
C SER A 178 5.70 7.84 -15.33
N PHE A 179 5.16 9.05 -15.18
CA PHE A 179 3.98 9.48 -15.93
C PHE A 179 4.26 9.53 -17.44
N GLU A 180 5.39 10.10 -17.87
CA GLU A 180 5.77 10.20 -19.26
C GLU A 180 5.91 8.82 -19.91
N ALA A 181 6.57 7.86 -19.22
CA ALA A 181 6.70 6.49 -19.69
C ALA A 181 5.33 5.80 -19.85
N LEU A 182 4.48 5.88 -18.82
CA LEU A 182 3.15 5.27 -18.85
C LEU A 182 2.22 5.94 -19.86
N ASN A 183 2.18 7.27 -19.91
CA ASN A 183 1.29 8.00 -20.80
C ASN A 183 1.68 7.82 -22.27
N THR A 184 2.98 7.82 -22.57
CA THR A 184 3.49 7.53 -23.93
C THR A 184 3.08 6.14 -24.37
N ALA A 185 3.24 5.12 -23.51
CA ALA A 185 2.83 3.76 -23.80
C ALA A 185 1.31 3.62 -23.95
N ALA A 186 0.53 4.31 -23.10
CA ALA A 186 -0.93 4.31 -23.19
C ALA A 186 -1.43 4.89 -24.52
N LEU A 187 -0.92 6.05 -24.91
CA LEU A 187 -1.30 6.72 -26.17
C LEU A 187 -0.86 5.88 -27.39
N ALA A 188 0.35 5.32 -27.37
CA ALA A 188 0.83 4.43 -28.43
C ALA A 188 -0.01 3.16 -28.57
N TYR A 189 -0.58 2.65 -27.48
CA TYR A 189 -1.51 1.52 -27.49
C TYR A 189 -2.92 1.90 -28.01
N GLY A 190 -3.24 3.20 -28.07
CA GLY A 190 -4.54 3.69 -28.50
C GLY A 190 -5.51 4.00 -27.35
N ALA A 191 -5.00 4.19 -26.13
CA ALA A 191 -5.80 4.68 -25.03
C ALA A 191 -6.16 6.17 -25.25
N PRO A 192 -7.35 6.61 -24.83
CA PRO A 192 -7.74 8.02 -24.96
C PRO A 192 -6.85 8.93 -24.09
N GLU A 193 -6.68 10.18 -24.51
CA GLU A 193 -6.12 11.23 -23.66
C GLU A 193 -6.90 11.30 -22.34
N GLY A 194 -6.21 11.55 -21.23
CA GLY A 194 -6.81 11.58 -19.89
C GLY A 194 -6.96 10.20 -19.25
N THR A 195 -6.50 9.11 -19.89
CA THR A 195 -6.41 7.77 -19.26
C THR A 195 -5.52 7.81 -18.00
N ILE A 196 -4.41 8.56 -18.08
CA ILE A 196 -3.50 8.83 -16.96
C ILE A 196 -3.26 10.35 -16.93
N GLY A 197 -3.48 10.96 -15.78
CA GLY A 197 -3.16 12.36 -15.50
C GLY A 197 -2.17 12.50 -14.36
N ILE A 198 -1.47 13.63 -14.30
CA ILE A 198 -0.56 13.96 -13.20
C ILE A 198 -0.74 15.42 -12.80
N LEU A 199 -0.60 15.68 -11.50
CA LEU A 199 -0.57 17.03 -10.95
C LEU A 199 0.47 17.17 -9.84
N TYR A 200 0.86 18.41 -9.55
CA TYR A 200 1.93 18.76 -8.64
C TYR A 200 1.47 19.77 -7.61
N GLY A 201 1.98 19.66 -6.39
CA GLY A 201 1.70 20.58 -5.29
C GLY A 201 0.61 20.10 -4.34
N GLN A 202 0.70 20.56 -3.07
CA GLN A 202 -0.25 20.15 -2.03
C GLN A 202 -1.65 20.71 -2.25
N LYS A 203 -1.74 22.00 -2.64
CA LYS A 203 -3.02 22.65 -2.93
C LYS A 203 -3.76 21.93 -4.06
N ALA A 204 -3.06 21.62 -5.16
CA ALA A 204 -3.63 20.88 -6.28
C ALA A 204 -4.16 19.50 -5.87
N GLY A 205 -3.48 18.81 -4.94
CA GLY A 205 -3.97 17.55 -4.37
C GLY A 205 -5.29 17.72 -3.59
N ALA A 206 -5.44 18.78 -2.79
CA ALA A 206 -6.67 19.09 -2.10
C ALA A 206 -7.81 19.45 -3.08
N THR A 207 -7.51 20.28 -4.09
CA THR A 207 -8.44 20.63 -5.17
C THR A 207 -8.90 19.37 -5.93
N LEU A 208 -7.99 18.43 -6.23
CA LEU A 208 -8.32 17.16 -6.89
C LEU A 208 -9.33 16.35 -6.06
N VAL A 209 -9.10 16.20 -4.75
CA VAL A 209 -10.01 15.43 -3.89
C VAL A 209 -11.39 16.10 -3.77
N ALA A 210 -11.43 17.41 -3.82
CA ALA A 210 -12.68 18.19 -3.80
C ALA A 210 -13.44 18.16 -5.14
N ASP A 211 -12.75 17.83 -6.25
CA ASP A 211 -13.33 17.89 -7.61
C ASP A 211 -14.47 16.87 -7.78
N PRO A 212 -15.67 17.29 -8.22
CA PRO A 212 -16.84 16.42 -8.35
C PRO A 212 -16.67 15.29 -9.38
N ALA A 213 -15.74 15.42 -10.33
CA ALA A 213 -15.44 14.38 -11.32
C ALA A 213 -14.76 13.15 -10.70
N ILE A 214 -14.07 13.31 -9.59
CA ILE A 214 -13.38 12.21 -8.90
C ILE A 214 -14.39 11.30 -8.21
N ALA A 215 -14.30 10.01 -8.49
CA ALA A 215 -15.22 8.97 -8.01
C ALA A 215 -14.65 8.13 -6.86
N ALA A 216 -13.34 8.13 -6.65
CA ALA A 216 -12.67 7.50 -5.51
C ALA A 216 -11.26 8.09 -5.31
N VAL A 217 -10.72 7.90 -4.12
CA VAL A 217 -9.36 8.32 -3.75
C VAL A 217 -8.60 7.11 -3.23
N GLY A 218 -7.44 6.79 -3.83
CA GLY A 218 -6.42 5.89 -3.31
C GLY A 218 -5.29 6.71 -2.68
N PHE A 219 -4.92 6.38 -1.45
CA PHE A 219 -3.92 7.12 -0.69
C PHE A 219 -3.00 6.17 0.08
N THR A 220 -1.70 6.40 0.01
CA THR A 220 -0.71 5.76 0.88
C THR A 220 0.14 6.85 1.52
N GLY A 221 0.15 6.94 2.85
CA GLY A 221 0.90 7.97 3.56
C GLY A 221 0.54 8.09 5.04
N SER A 222 0.90 9.21 5.67
CA SER A 222 0.67 9.41 7.10
C SER A 222 -0.81 9.49 7.48
N LEU A 223 -1.14 9.01 8.68
CA LEU A 223 -2.49 9.11 9.27
C LEU A 223 -3.01 10.56 9.30
N SER A 224 -2.14 11.52 9.63
CA SER A 224 -2.50 12.94 9.67
C SER A 224 -2.94 13.48 8.31
N THR A 225 -2.21 13.13 7.24
CA THR A 225 -2.60 13.51 5.87
C THR A 225 -3.87 12.79 5.42
N GLY A 226 -4.02 11.51 5.73
CA GLY A 226 -5.24 10.74 5.44
C GLY A 226 -6.48 11.37 6.07
N ARG A 227 -6.38 11.81 7.34
CA ARG A 227 -7.48 12.52 8.02
C ARG A 227 -7.85 13.86 7.35
N ILE A 228 -6.86 14.61 6.85
CA ILE A 228 -7.12 15.85 6.10
C ILE A 228 -7.92 15.55 4.82
N LEU A 229 -7.52 14.52 4.06
CA LEU A 229 -8.21 14.14 2.83
C LEU A 229 -9.63 13.62 3.11
N LEU A 230 -9.82 12.83 4.17
CA LEU A 230 -11.14 12.40 4.63
C LEU A 230 -12.03 13.61 4.97
N GLY A 231 -11.50 14.60 5.68
CA GLY A 231 -12.24 15.82 5.98
C GLY A 231 -12.67 16.61 4.74
N ILE A 232 -11.85 16.61 3.68
CA ILE A 232 -12.24 17.21 2.38
C ILE A 232 -13.37 16.40 1.74
N ILE A 233 -13.27 15.06 1.76
CA ILE A 233 -14.29 14.16 1.19
C ILE A 233 -15.64 14.33 1.89
N GLU A 234 -15.65 14.46 3.22
CA GLU A 234 -16.87 14.70 4.02
C GLU A 234 -17.59 16.01 3.67
N GLN A 235 -16.84 17.02 3.24
CA GLN A 235 -17.39 18.31 2.83
C GLN A 235 -17.94 18.34 1.40
N ARG A 236 -17.74 17.27 0.60
CA ARG A 236 -18.29 17.20 -0.76
C ARG A 236 -19.79 17.02 -0.73
N GLU A 237 -20.48 17.60 -1.68
CA GLU A 237 -21.92 17.34 -1.92
C GLU A 237 -22.18 15.83 -2.13
N ARG A 238 -21.25 15.14 -2.78
CA ARG A 238 -21.27 13.69 -2.99
C ARG A 238 -19.99 13.08 -2.46
N PRO A 239 -19.97 12.57 -1.22
CA PRO A 239 -18.82 11.85 -0.69
C PRO A 239 -18.43 10.63 -1.58
N VAL A 240 -17.16 10.34 -1.65
CA VAL A 240 -16.61 9.24 -2.46
C VAL A 240 -15.82 8.28 -1.58
N PRO A 241 -15.65 7.02 -1.98
CA PRO A 241 -14.78 6.09 -1.27
C PRO A 241 -13.35 6.63 -1.17
N PHE A 242 -12.79 6.49 0.03
CA PHE A 242 -11.38 6.71 0.32
C PHE A 242 -10.75 5.39 0.70
N TYR A 243 -9.67 5.03 0.04
CA TYR A 243 -8.91 3.80 0.27
C TYR A 243 -7.51 4.18 0.75
N GLY A 244 -7.40 4.37 2.06
CA GLY A 244 -6.19 4.83 2.73
C GLY A 244 -5.39 3.68 3.33
N GLU A 245 -4.09 3.60 3.00
CA GLU A 245 -3.08 2.90 3.77
C GLU A 245 -2.31 3.96 4.56
N LEU A 246 -2.32 3.83 5.90
CA LEU A 246 -1.94 4.89 6.81
C LEU A 246 -0.78 4.46 7.71
N SER A 247 -0.89 4.70 9.03
CA SER A 247 0.17 4.40 9.99
C SER A 247 0.07 2.99 10.53
N SER A 248 1.21 2.31 10.79
CA SER A 248 1.25 0.94 11.28
C SER A 248 2.48 0.70 12.16
N LEU A 249 2.29 0.07 13.34
CA LEU A 249 3.39 -0.25 14.25
C LEU A 249 3.94 -1.66 14.06
N ASN A 250 3.10 -2.61 13.60
CA ASN A 250 3.48 -3.98 13.25
C ASN A 250 4.16 -4.76 14.38
N PRO A 251 3.45 -5.12 15.44
CA PRO A 251 4.03 -5.84 16.58
C PRO A 251 4.64 -7.18 16.15
N LEU A 252 5.78 -7.51 16.78
CA LEU A 252 6.47 -8.78 16.59
C LEU A 252 6.67 -9.43 17.95
N ILE A 253 6.28 -10.70 18.10
CA ILE A 253 6.35 -11.46 19.34
C ILE A 253 7.33 -12.61 19.15
N ILE A 254 8.22 -12.82 20.11
CA ILE A 254 9.21 -13.90 20.07
C ILE A 254 9.05 -14.75 21.34
N SER A 255 8.79 -16.04 21.21
CA SER A 255 8.68 -16.97 22.33
C SER A 255 10.04 -17.36 22.92
N GLU A 256 10.04 -17.93 24.12
CA GLU A 256 11.26 -18.46 24.75
C GLU A 256 11.86 -19.61 23.95
N GLY A 257 11.05 -20.54 23.44
CA GLY A 257 11.49 -21.66 22.62
C GLY A 257 12.15 -21.20 21.32
N ALA A 258 11.56 -20.21 20.65
CA ALA A 258 12.15 -19.64 19.42
C ALA A 258 13.52 -18.99 19.68
N ILE A 259 13.69 -18.29 20.82
CA ILE A 259 14.98 -17.72 21.19
C ILE A 259 16.00 -18.81 21.49
N ALA A 260 15.62 -19.81 22.26
CA ALA A 260 16.52 -20.92 22.60
C ALA A 260 16.97 -21.71 21.36
N ALA A 261 16.09 -21.87 20.37
CA ALA A 261 16.39 -22.64 19.16
C ALA A 261 17.18 -21.85 18.10
N ARG A 262 16.88 -20.55 17.93
CA ARG A 262 17.39 -19.75 16.78
C ARG A 262 17.51 -18.26 17.08
N GLY A 263 17.87 -17.89 18.31
CA GLY A 263 17.98 -16.50 18.76
C GLY A 263 18.86 -15.62 17.88
N ASP A 264 20.03 -16.11 17.46
CA ASP A 264 20.95 -15.38 16.57
C ASP A 264 20.31 -15.06 15.19
N ALA A 265 19.65 -16.05 14.60
CA ALA A 265 18.97 -15.86 13.30
C ALA A 265 17.78 -14.90 13.44
N ILE A 266 17.08 -14.91 14.58
CA ILE A 266 16.00 -13.98 14.88
C ILE A 266 16.56 -12.56 15.06
N ALA A 267 17.65 -12.39 15.80
CA ALA A 267 18.31 -11.10 15.96
C ALA A 267 18.77 -10.50 14.63
N ASP A 268 19.38 -11.32 13.77
CA ASP A 268 19.83 -10.93 12.43
C ASP A 268 18.67 -10.48 11.54
N GLY A 269 17.64 -11.30 11.49
CA GLY A 269 16.47 -11.01 10.65
C GLY A 269 15.66 -9.82 11.16
N LEU A 270 15.48 -9.66 12.47
CA LEU A 270 14.81 -8.51 13.06
C LEU A 270 15.60 -7.23 12.79
N PHE A 271 16.94 -7.26 12.95
CA PHE A 271 17.80 -6.13 12.60
C PHE A 271 17.61 -5.71 11.13
N VAL A 272 17.68 -6.66 10.19
CA VAL A 272 17.46 -6.38 8.76
C VAL A 272 16.05 -5.83 8.51
N SER A 273 15.05 -6.38 9.21
CA SER A 273 13.66 -5.99 9.03
C SER A 273 13.37 -4.56 9.50
N PHE A 274 13.92 -4.11 10.65
CA PHE A 274 13.64 -2.76 11.14
C PHE A 274 14.58 -1.68 10.60
N THR A 275 15.72 -2.06 9.97
CA THR A 275 16.67 -1.11 9.38
C THR A 275 16.59 -1.03 7.86
N GLY A 276 15.95 -1.99 7.20
CA GLY A 276 15.80 -2.00 5.74
C GLY A 276 15.20 -0.71 5.19
N SER A 277 15.80 -0.12 4.17
CA SER A 277 15.42 1.21 3.62
C SER A 277 15.37 2.30 4.69
N ALA A 278 16.36 2.31 5.59
CA ALA A 278 16.39 3.19 6.77
C ALA A 278 15.12 3.07 7.65
N GLY A 279 14.54 1.89 7.78
CA GLY A 279 13.33 1.63 8.54
C GLY A 279 12.06 2.29 7.99
N GLN A 280 12.10 2.81 6.76
CA GLN A 280 10.98 3.53 6.13
C GLN A 280 10.12 2.56 5.30
N LEU A 281 9.64 1.50 5.93
CA LEU A 281 8.75 0.51 5.34
C LEU A 281 7.46 0.42 6.15
N CYS A 282 6.32 0.43 5.49
CA CYS A 282 4.99 0.40 6.15
C CYS A 282 4.77 -0.86 7.01
N THR A 283 5.47 -1.94 6.72
CA THR A 283 5.43 -3.20 7.49
C THR A 283 6.66 -3.39 8.39
N LYS A 284 7.47 -2.36 8.62
CA LYS A 284 8.59 -2.42 9.56
C LYS A 284 8.07 -2.74 10.97
N PRO A 285 8.62 -3.76 11.69
CA PRO A 285 8.29 -3.97 13.09
C PRO A 285 8.77 -2.77 13.92
N GLY A 286 7.85 -2.04 14.55
CA GLY A 286 8.14 -0.89 15.39
C GLY A 286 8.30 -1.27 16.87
N ILE A 287 7.63 -2.36 17.29
CA ILE A 287 7.73 -2.92 18.62
C ILE A 287 7.94 -4.44 18.54
N ALA A 288 8.87 -4.97 19.34
CA ALA A 288 9.11 -6.40 19.46
C ALA A 288 9.03 -6.82 20.93
N PHE A 289 8.11 -7.75 21.22
CA PHE A 289 7.96 -8.35 22.54
C PHE A 289 8.95 -9.51 22.67
N VAL A 290 9.80 -9.44 23.69
CA VAL A 290 10.87 -10.41 23.95
C VAL A 290 10.85 -10.88 25.40
N PRO A 291 11.06 -12.18 25.70
CA PRO A 291 11.20 -12.65 27.06
C PRO A 291 12.32 -11.92 27.82
N ARG A 292 12.12 -11.56 29.07
CA ARG A 292 13.06 -10.75 29.86
C ARG A 292 14.47 -11.37 29.97
N GLY A 293 14.59 -12.67 29.93
CA GLY A 293 15.87 -13.38 29.96
C GLY A 293 16.68 -13.35 28.65
N SER A 294 16.22 -12.69 27.61
CA SER A 294 16.79 -12.76 26.23
C SER A 294 18.01 -11.84 26.03
N THR A 295 18.96 -11.85 26.97
CA THR A 295 20.11 -10.92 26.96
C THR A 295 20.97 -11.06 25.69
N GLU A 296 21.26 -12.28 25.24
CA GLU A 296 22.11 -12.50 24.05
C GLU A 296 21.46 -11.95 22.77
N LEU A 297 20.15 -12.13 22.60
CA LEU A 297 19.40 -11.58 21.46
C LEU A 297 19.44 -10.04 21.49
N VAL A 298 19.20 -9.45 22.67
CA VAL A 298 19.20 -7.98 22.83
C VAL A 298 20.58 -7.41 22.59
N ASP A 299 21.62 -8.02 23.17
CA ASP A 299 23.01 -7.58 23.00
C ASP A 299 23.45 -7.65 21.53
N THR A 300 23.02 -8.69 20.80
CA THR A 300 23.28 -8.83 19.36
C THR A 300 22.61 -7.71 18.57
N ILE A 301 21.32 -7.39 18.83
CA ILE A 301 20.60 -6.30 18.16
C ILE A 301 21.26 -4.96 18.46
N VAL A 302 21.61 -4.69 19.73
CA VAL A 302 22.27 -3.47 20.16
C VAL A 302 23.63 -3.32 19.48
N ALA A 303 24.47 -4.34 19.47
CA ALA A 303 25.80 -4.30 18.83
C ALA A 303 25.70 -4.02 17.32
N LYS A 304 24.74 -4.67 16.64
CA LYS A 304 24.47 -4.41 15.22
C LYS A 304 24.01 -2.97 14.98
N ALA A 305 23.11 -2.45 15.79
CA ALA A 305 22.60 -1.09 15.65
C ALA A 305 23.70 -0.04 15.91
N GLN A 306 24.57 -0.27 16.90
CA GLN A 306 25.72 0.60 17.18
C GLN A 306 26.78 0.63 16.07
N SER A 307 26.96 -0.49 15.35
CA SER A 307 27.92 -0.61 14.26
C SER A 307 27.37 -0.26 12.89
N ALA A 308 26.07 -0.02 12.78
CA ALA A 308 25.41 0.26 11.52
C ALA A 308 25.78 1.63 10.94
N ALA A 309 25.97 1.69 9.64
CA ALA A 309 26.15 2.95 8.94
C ALA A 309 24.87 3.79 8.91
N ALA A 310 25.02 5.11 8.94
CA ALA A 310 23.90 6.01 8.74
C ALA A 310 23.30 5.84 7.33
N GLN A 311 21.97 5.80 7.25
CA GLN A 311 21.22 5.66 6.00
C GLN A 311 20.34 6.90 5.76
N PRO A 312 20.03 7.27 4.51
CA PRO A 312 19.23 8.44 4.20
C PRO A 312 17.77 8.26 4.60
N LEU A 313 17.21 9.25 5.30
CA LEU A 313 15.78 9.44 5.44
C LEU A 313 15.26 10.26 4.25
N LEU A 314 14.10 9.91 3.72
CA LEU A 314 13.58 10.40 2.44
C LEU A 314 13.40 11.91 2.34
N ASN A 315 13.23 12.61 3.46
CA ASN A 315 13.11 14.06 3.50
C ASN A 315 13.27 14.61 4.93
N ALA A 316 13.49 15.93 5.05
CA ALA A 316 13.68 16.61 6.33
C ALA A 316 12.48 16.44 7.28
N ARG A 317 11.23 16.45 6.76
CA ARG A 317 10.03 16.29 7.58
C ARG A 317 9.97 14.92 8.27
N ILE A 318 10.38 13.86 7.57
CA ILE A 318 10.47 12.51 8.16
C ILE A 318 11.56 12.49 9.24
N HIS A 319 12.69 13.13 8.99
CA HIS A 319 13.78 13.23 9.96
C HIS A 319 13.36 13.99 11.23
N GLU A 320 12.69 15.12 11.08
CA GLU A 320 12.17 15.91 12.19
C GLU A 320 11.14 15.11 13.00
N ALA A 321 10.13 14.53 12.31
CA ALA A 321 9.11 13.70 12.94
C ALA A 321 9.69 12.48 13.68
N PHE A 322 10.73 11.84 13.11
CA PHE A 322 11.43 10.75 13.77
C PHE A 322 12.04 11.19 15.11
N GLY A 323 12.70 12.33 15.13
CA GLY A 323 13.30 12.90 16.36
C GLY A 323 12.24 13.24 17.41
N GLU A 324 11.15 13.89 16.99
CA GLU A 324 10.05 14.28 17.88
C GLU A 324 9.34 13.05 18.46
N ILE A 325 9.00 12.05 17.63
CA ILE A 325 8.34 10.83 18.09
C ILE A 325 9.24 10.07 19.04
N ARG A 326 10.50 9.87 18.68
CA ARG A 326 11.46 9.21 19.58
C ARG A 326 11.57 9.94 20.93
N GLY A 327 11.59 11.28 20.92
CA GLY A 327 11.57 12.09 22.15
C GLY A 327 10.35 11.79 23.02
N ARG A 328 9.16 11.75 22.43
CA ARG A 328 7.92 11.39 23.15
C ARG A 328 7.93 9.97 23.70
N LEU A 329 8.43 8.99 22.94
CA LEU A 329 8.55 7.60 23.42
C LEU A 329 9.40 7.51 24.71
N ILE A 330 10.43 8.33 24.84
CA ILE A 330 11.31 8.39 26.02
C ILE A 330 10.68 9.22 27.14
N GLU A 331 10.22 10.44 26.86
CA GLU A 331 9.77 11.39 27.87
C GLU A 331 8.39 11.04 28.43
N GLU A 332 7.43 10.75 27.57
CA GLU A 332 6.05 10.45 27.93
C GLU A 332 5.86 8.94 28.11
N GLY A 333 6.36 8.14 27.15
CA GLY A 333 6.26 6.69 27.15
C GLY A 333 7.18 5.99 28.14
N LYS A 334 8.19 6.71 28.73
CA LYS A 334 9.17 6.17 29.70
C LYS A 334 10.04 5.04 29.13
N ALA A 335 10.19 4.96 27.82
CA ALA A 335 11.11 4.02 27.20
C ALA A 335 12.57 4.42 27.50
N THR A 336 13.42 3.43 27.72
CA THR A 336 14.85 3.61 27.97
C THR A 336 15.62 3.46 26.66
N SER A 337 16.53 4.39 26.36
CA SER A 337 17.38 4.28 25.18
C SER A 337 18.51 3.29 25.40
N LEU A 338 18.59 2.26 24.55
CA LEU A 338 19.70 1.32 24.47
C LEU A 338 20.71 1.73 23.41
N VAL A 339 20.25 2.31 22.29
CA VAL A 339 21.09 2.84 21.21
C VAL A 339 20.57 4.20 20.79
N GLU A 340 21.43 5.21 20.93
CA GLU A 340 21.18 6.55 20.45
C GLU A 340 21.50 6.66 18.96
N PRO A 341 20.57 7.18 18.13
CA PRO A 341 20.85 7.38 16.72
C PRO A 341 21.84 8.52 16.52
N GLN A 342 22.72 8.38 15.54
CA GLN A 342 23.71 9.39 15.17
C GLN A 342 23.38 9.93 13.78
N ALA A 343 23.38 11.25 13.63
CA ALA A 343 23.31 11.87 12.31
C ALA A 343 24.62 11.59 11.54
N GLY A 344 24.48 11.29 10.25
CA GLY A 344 25.64 11.18 9.37
C GLY A 344 26.26 12.56 9.05
N SER A 345 27.42 12.55 8.41
CA SER A 345 28.14 13.76 8.03
C SER A 345 27.49 14.52 6.87
N ASP A 346 26.76 13.83 6.03
CA ASP A 346 26.19 14.36 4.79
C ASP A 346 24.68 14.06 4.70
N GLY A 347 23.95 15.01 4.13
CA GLY A 347 22.54 14.85 3.85
C GLY A 347 21.65 14.68 5.08
N ILE A 348 20.54 14.01 4.87
CA ILE A 348 19.53 13.69 5.88
C ILE A 348 19.69 12.21 6.24
N THR A 349 20.78 11.87 6.94
CA THR A 349 21.15 10.47 7.24
C THR A 349 21.15 10.19 8.73
N LEU A 350 20.80 8.96 9.13
CA LEU A 350 20.68 8.57 10.53
C LEU A 350 21.06 7.09 10.73
N THR A 351 21.74 6.78 11.86
CA THR A 351 21.93 5.40 12.30
C THR A 351 20.68 4.86 13.03
N PRO A 352 20.54 3.52 13.20
CA PRO A 352 19.41 2.95 13.93
C PRO A 352 19.34 3.38 15.39
N ALA A 353 18.13 3.43 15.93
CA ALA A 353 17.82 3.62 17.34
C ALA A 353 17.16 2.37 17.92
N VAL A 354 17.48 2.01 19.16
CA VAL A 354 16.83 0.94 19.91
C VAL A 354 16.42 1.47 21.27
N LEU A 355 15.14 1.31 21.58
CA LEU A 355 14.57 1.63 22.89
C LEU A 355 14.13 0.33 23.57
N SER A 356 13.95 0.38 24.90
CA SER A 356 13.39 -0.72 25.67
C SER A 356 12.37 -0.24 26.70
N ILE A 357 11.42 -1.12 27.00
CA ILE A 357 10.38 -0.89 28.01
C ILE A 357 9.92 -2.24 28.57
N ASP A 358 9.29 -2.25 29.74
CA ASP A 358 8.56 -3.42 30.21
C ASP A 358 7.21 -3.54 29.48
N ALA A 359 6.80 -4.76 29.09
CA ALA A 359 5.53 -4.98 28.39
C ALA A 359 4.33 -4.44 29.20
N SER A 360 4.36 -4.65 30.54
CA SER A 360 3.35 -4.11 31.46
C SER A 360 3.29 -2.58 31.54
N SER A 361 4.27 -1.88 30.97
CA SER A 361 4.35 -0.42 30.91
C SER A 361 4.03 0.16 29.52
N VAL A 362 3.70 -0.69 28.55
CA VAL A 362 3.31 -0.24 27.21
C VAL A 362 1.99 0.51 27.27
N THR A 363 1.98 1.72 26.75
CA THR A 363 0.83 2.62 26.68
C THR A 363 0.75 3.23 25.27
N ASP A 364 -0.32 3.96 24.97
CA ASP A 364 -0.47 4.71 23.72
C ASP A 364 0.74 5.61 23.44
N ALA A 365 1.40 6.12 24.49
CA ALA A 365 2.56 7.00 24.36
C ALA A 365 3.82 6.30 23.78
N VAL A 366 3.93 4.97 23.84
CA VAL A 366 5.02 4.20 23.19
C VAL A 366 4.57 3.49 21.93
N SER A 367 3.35 3.69 21.51
CA SER A 367 2.72 3.01 20.37
C SER A 367 2.59 3.89 19.13
N GLU A 368 3.31 5.03 19.08
CA GLU A 368 3.36 5.90 17.90
C GLU A 368 4.42 5.39 16.90
N GLU A 369 4.06 5.35 15.62
CA GLU A 369 4.96 4.93 14.56
C GLU A 369 6.04 6.00 14.28
N ALA A 370 7.31 5.69 14.57
CA ALA A 370 8.45 6.45 14.06
C ALA A 370 8.85 5.89 12.68
N PHE A 371 8.56 6.65 11.61
CA PHE A 371 8.88 6.24 10.25
C PHE A 371 10.37 6.41 9.97
N GLY A 372 11.15 5.43 10.41
CA GLY A 372 12.61 5.43 10.42
C GLY A 372 13.17 4.19 11.13
N PRO A 373 14.50 4.07 11.28
CA PRO A 373 15.14 2.88 11.81
C PRO A 373 15.09 2.82 13.35
N LEU A 374 13.87 2.76 13.92
CA LEU A 374 13.63 2.66 15.35
C LEU A 374 12.91 1.35 15.69
N LEU A 375 13.39 0.67 16.72
CA LEU A 375 12.76 -0.51 17.32
C LEU A 375 12.58 -0.29 18.82
N VAL A 376 11.40 -0.61 19.34
CA VAL A 376 11.11 -0.72 20.77
C VAL A 376 11.13 -2.19 21.15
N LEU A 377 11.98 -2.59 22.11
CA LEU A 377 12.01 -3.91 22.71
C LEU A 377 11.16 -3.89 23.98
N ALA A 378 10.04 -4.59 24.00
CA ALA A 378 9.15 -4.70 25.14
C ALA A 378 9.40 -6.02 25.86
N TYR A 379 9.95 -5.96 27.09
CA TYR A 379 10.27 -7.15 27.89
C TYR A 379 9.03 -7.69 28.57
N TYR A 380 8.79 -9.00 28.49
CA TYR A 380 7.74 -9.68 29.20
C TYR A 380 8.27 -10.85 30.03
N ASP A 381 7.60 -11.16 31.12
CA ASP A 381 7.86 -12.33 31.96
C ASP A 381 6.84 -13.47 31.70
N ASP A 382 5.64 -13.10 31.26
CA ASP A 382 4.57 -14.04 30.89
C ASP A 382 3.89 -13.58 29.59
N ILE A 383 3.47 -14.50 28.76
CA ILE A 383 2.81 -14.22 27.48
C ILE A 383 1.49 -13.45 27.67
N ASP A 384 0.83 -13.56 28.81
CA ASP A 384 -0.37 -12.80 29.15
C ASP A 384 -0.08 -11.29 29.28
N GLU A 385 1.15 -10.91 29.63
CA GLU A 385 1.57 -9.50 29.62
C GLU A 385 1.60 -8.93 28.19
N VAL A 386 1.99 -9.76 27.22
CA VAL A 386 1.96 -9.36 25.78
C VAL A 386 0.52 -9.13 25.33
N ALA A 387 -0.41 -10.03 25.67
CA ALA A 387 -1.82 -9.88 25.33
C ALA A 387 -2.40 -8.59 25.95
N ALA A 388 -2.03 -8.27 27.19
CA ALA A 388 -2.44 -7.04 27.87
C ALA A 388 -1.82 -5.79 27.21
N ALA A 389 -0.54 -5.82 26.86
CA ALA A 389 0.18 -4.71 26.22
C ALA A 389 -0.35 -4.39 24.81
N LEU A 390 -0.78 -5.41 24.07
CA LEU A 390 -1.38 -5.25 22.74
C LEU A 390 -2.64 -4.40 22.77
N ALA A 391 -3.33 -4.26 23.90
CA ALA A 391 -4.48 -3.36 24.02
C ALA A 391 -4.11 -1.88 23.80
N ALA A 392 -2.85 -1.48 24.09
CA ALA A 392 -2.33 -0.14 23.84
C ALA A 392 -1.60 -0.01 22.50
N VAL A 393 -1.38 -1.11 21.79
CA VAL A 393 -0.77 -1.11 20.45
C VAL A 393 -1.88 -0.89 19.41
N PRO A 394 -1.77 0.10 18.51
CA PRO A 394 -2.77 0.32 17.47
C PRO A 394 -2.84 -0.87 16.51
N ASP A 395 -4.04 -1.13 16.01
CA ASP A 395 -4.23 -2.11 14.95
C ASP A 395 -3.34 -1.79 13.76
N SER A 396 -2.79 -2.82 13.14
CA SER A 396 -1.64 -2.70 12.25
C SER A 396 -1.84 -3.45 10.92
N LEU A 397 -0.95 -3.23 9.97
CA LEU A 397 -0.92 -3.99 8.71
C LEU A 397 -0.51 -5.45 8.96
N THR A 398 0.40 -5.66 9.91
CA THR A 398 0.94 -6.99 10.19
C THR A 398 1.18 -7.21 11.67
N ALA A 399 1.10 -8.47 12.11
CA ALA A 399 1.74 -8.96 13.33
C ALA A 399 2.62 -10.16 12.98
N THR A 400 3.69 -10.35 13.75
CA THR A 400 4.61 -11.48 13.54
C THR A 400 4.75 -12.26 14.83
N VAL A 401 4.75 -13.60 14.75
CA VAL A 401 5.01 -14.49 15.88
C VAL A 401 6.14 -15.44 15.51
N HIS A 402 7.20 -15.45 16.31
CA HIS A 402 8.26 -16.46 16.27
C HIS A 402 8.05 -17.44 17.42
N ALA A 403 7.87 -18.71 17.09
CA ALA A 403 7.67 -19.79 18.07
C ALA A 403 8.15 -21.12 17.50
N GLU A 404 8.37 -22.11 18.38
CA GLU A 404 8.65 -23.49 18.01
C GLU A 404 7.35 -24.30 17.92
N ASP A 405 7.41 -25.48 17.29
CA ASP A 405 6.23 -26.29 16.96
C ASP A 405 5.40 -26.68 18.18
N ASP A 406 6.02 -26.92 19.33
CA ASP A 406 5.36 -27.33 20.59
C ASP A 406 4.75 -26.15 21.36
N GLU A 407 5.08 -24.90 21.00
CA GLU A 407 4.55 -23.68 21.64
C GLU A 407 3.23 -23.22 21.04
N TRP A 408 2.92 -23.57 19.78
CA TRP A 408 1.76 -23.04 19.04
C TRP A 408 0.43 -23.27 19.75
N ALA A 409 0.27 -24.40 20.43
CA ALA A 409 -0.96 -24.70 21.16
C ALA A 409 -1.22 -23.73 22.32
N GLY A 410 -0.15 -23.30 23.01
CA GLY A 410 -0.21 -22.29 24.09
C GLY A 410 -0.42 -20.89 23.57
N LEU A 411 0.09 -20.59 22.39
CA LEU A 411 0.01 -19.26 21.76
C LEU A 411 -1.29 -19.06 20.94
N ALA A 412 -2.11 -20.09 20.77
CA ALA A 412 -3.33 -19.99 19.96
C ALA A 412 -4.29 -18.88 20.40
N PRO A 413 -4.52 -18.59 21.69
CA PRO A 413 -5.35 -17.46 22.10
C PRO A 413 -4.77 -16.10 21.68
N LEU A 414 -3.45 -15.91 21.81
CA LEU A 414 -2.76 -14.68 21.38
C LEU A 414 -2.84 -14.51 19.86
N VAL A 415 -2.65 -15.59 19.10
CA VAL A 415 -2.76 -15.56 17.63
C VAL A 415 -4.18 -15.15 17.22
N ALA A 416 -5.21 -15.69 17.87
CA ALA A 416 -6.60 -15.31 17.59
C ALA A 416 -6.87 -13.83 17.89
N ASP A 417 -6.31 -13.26 18.97
CA ASP A 417 -6.41 -11.81 19.24
C ASP A 417 -5.69 -10.97 18.15
N LEU A 418 -4.54 -11.45 17.66
CA LEU A 418 -3.83 -10.77 16.57
C LEU A 418 -4.58 -10.83 15.24
N GLU A 419 -5.33 -11.90 14.94
CA GLU A 419 -6.14 -12.02 13.73
C GLU A 419 -7.21 -10.92 13.63
N ASP A 420 -7.74 -10.45 14.75
CA ASP A 420 -8.70 -9.34 14.80
C ASP A 420 -8.06 -7.96 14.64
N ARG A 421 -6.74 -7.85 14.87
CA ARG A 421 -6.00 -6.58 14.92
C ARG A 421 -5.16 -6.25 13.72
N VAL A 422 -4.96 -7.22 12.81
CA VAL A 422 -4.06 -7.02 11.66
C VAL A 422 -4.63 -7.58 10.37
N GLY A 423 -4.11 -7.11 9.25
CA GLY A 423 -4.46 -7.67 7.95
C GLY A 423 -3.66 -8.92 7.57
N ARG A 424 -2.51 -9.17 8.23
CA ARG A 424 -1.65 -10.31 7.92
C ARG A 424 -0.88 -10.76 9.16
N VAL A 425 -1.06 -12.00 9.57
CA VAL A 425 -0.22 -12.64 10.58
C VAL A 425 0.94 -13.36 9.89
N VAL A 426 2.16 -13.17 10.39
CA VAL A 426 3.39 -13.77 9.86
C VAL A 426 3.96 -14.74 10.90
N PHE A 427 4.25 -15.97 10.51
CA PHE A 427 4.79 -17.00 11.37
C PHE A 427 6.25 -17.28 11.00
N ASN A 428 7.14 -17.20 11.98
CA ASN A 428 8.57 -17.53 11.85
C ASN A 428 9.28 -16.83 10.67
N GLY A 429 8.81 -15.61 10.33
CA GLY A 429 9.36 -14.80 9.23
C GLY A 429 9.40 -13.34 9.60
N TYR A 430 9.52 -12.47 8.60
CA TYR A 430 9.53 -11.02 8.81
C TYR A 430 8.49 -10.34 7.93
N PRO A 431 7.81 -9.29 8.43
CA PRO A 431 6.70 -8.67 7.71
C PRO A 431 7.15 -7.77 6.55
N THR A 432 8.42 -7.34 6.56
CA THR A 432 9.01 -6.52 5.50
C THR A 432 9.12 -7.32 4.19
N GLY A 433 8.70 -6.69 3.10
CA GLY A 433 8.54 -7.38 1.82
C GLY A 433 7.12 -7.93 1.64
N VAL A 434 6.39 -7.34 0.70
CA VAL A 434 5.01 -7.69 0.39
C VAL A 434 4.96 -8.33 -1.00
N ARG A 435 4.60 -9.62 -1.06
CA ARG A 435 4.47 -10.35 -2.32
C ARG A 435 3.23 -9.88 -3.08
N VAL A 436 3.37 -9.59 -4.36
CA VAL A 436 2.22 -9.35 -5.25
C VAL A 436 1.71 -10.70 -5.75
N SER A 437 0.52 -11.11 -5.29
CA SER A 437 -0.06 -12.42 -5.62
C SER A 437 -1.58 -12.43 -5.37
N TRP A 438 -2.25 -13.51 -5.76
CA TRP A 438 -3.69 -13.70 -5.54
C TRP A 438 -4.07 -13.77 -4.04
N GLY A 439 -3.29 -14.47 -3.24
CA GLY A 439 -3.55 -14.64 -1.81
C GLY A 439 -3.04 -13.50 -0.93
N GLN A 440 -2.45 -12.45 -1.50
CA GLN A 440 -1.94 -11.35 -0.69
C GLN A 440 -3.08 -10.46 -0.16
N HIS A 441 -3.02 -10.18 1.12
CA HIS A 441 -3.75 -9.07 1.74
C HIS A 441 -2.75 -8.06 2.34
N HIS A 442 -2.84 -6.81 1.94
CA HIS A 442 -2.08 -5.68 2.50
C HIS A 442 -3.08 -4.62 2.88
N GLY A 443 -3.43 -4.62 4.12
CA GLY A 443 -4.48 -3.82 4.76
C GLY A 443 -4.48 -4.12 6.25
N GLY A 444 -5.51 -3.73 6.96
CA GLY A 444 -5.69 -3.96 8.38
C GLY A 444 -6.83 -3.10 8.92
N PRO A 445 -7.23 -3.26 10.19
CA PRO A 445 -8.20 -2.38 10.81
C PRO A 445 -7.67 -0.94 10.94
N TRP A 446 -8.54 -0.03 11.38
CA TRP A 446 -8.15 1.33 11.69
C TRP A 446 -7.22 1.35 12.94
N PRO A 447 -6.10 2.11 12.94
CA PRO A 447 -5.73 3.19 12.01
C PRO A 447 -4.85 2.75 10.81
N ALA A 448 -4.50 1.48 10.66
CA ALA A 448 -3.63 1.03 9.58
C ALA A 448 -4.28 1.26 8.20
N THR A 449 -5.57 0.97 8.08
CA THR A 449 -6.39 1.36 6.92
C THR A 449 -7.79 1.79 7.34
N ASN A 450 -8.55 2.38 6.43
CA ASN A 450 -9.96 2.70 6.64
C ASN A 450 -10.91 1.81 5.83
N THR A 451 -10.43 0.72 5.30
CA THR A 451 -11.18 -0.15 4.38
C THR A 451 -10.84 -1.62 4.60
N ALA A 452 -11.79 -2.50 4.33
CA ALA A 452 -11.57 -3.96 4.33
C ALA A 452 -10.86 -4.47 3.05
N HIS A 453 -10.61 -3.61 2.07
CA HIS A 453 -9.96 -3.99 0.81
C HIS A 453 -8.44 -3.89 0.91
N THR A 454 -7.75 -4.84 0.30
CA THR A 454 -6.29 -4.81 0.16
C THR A 454 -5.80 -3.70 -0.77
N SER A 455 -4.60 -3.17 -0.52
CA SER A 455 -3.90 -2.26 -1.45
C SER A 455 -2.95 -3.02 -2.41
N VAL A 456 -2.59 -4.28 -2.10
CA VAL A 456 -1.66 -5.10 -2.90
C VAL A 456 -2.29 -6.45 -3.23
N GLY A 457 -1.98 -6.95 -4.41
CA GLY A 457 -2.51 -8.23 -4.93
C GLY A 457 -3.74 -8.03 -5.82
N VAL A 458 -4.20 -9.12 -6.42
CA VAL A 458 -5.21 -9.07 -7.47
C VAL A 458 -6.55 -8.49 -6.98
N THR A 459 -6.95 -8.82 -5.75
CA THR A 459 -8.23 -8.35 -5.20
C THR A 459 -8.26 -6.86 -4.88
N ALA A 460 -7.12 -6.15 -5.00
CA ALA A 460 -7.06 -4.69 -4.91
C ALA A 460 -7.92 -3.98 -5.97
N ILE A 461 -8.20 -4.64 -7.08
CA ILE A 461 -9.11 -4.15 -8.14
C ILE A 461 -10.51 -3.81 -7.61
N ARG A 462 -10.98 -4.51 -6.55
CA ARG A 462 -12.31 -4.34 -5.96
C ARG A 462 -12.56 -2.93 -5.42
N ARG A 463 -11.50 -2.23 -5.01
CA ARG A 463 -11.58 -0.85 -4.51
C ARG A 463 -12.17 0.12 -5.55
N PHE A 464 -11.97 -0.16 -6.81
CA PHE A 464 -12.32 0.72 -7.92
C PHE A 464 -13.47 0.18 -8.77
N LEU A 465 -14.27 -0.70 -8.18
CA LEU A 465 -15.45 -1.30 -8.76
C LEU A 465 -16.68 -1.10 -7.86
N ARG A 466 -17.85 -1.08 -8.44
CA ARG A 466 -19.13 -1.10 -7.71
C ARG A 466 -20.08 -2.14 -8.30
N PRO A 467 -20.95 -2.75 -7.49
CA PRO A 467 -21.96 -3.64 -8.00
C PRO A 467 -23.02 -2.86 -8.80
N LEU A 468 -23.51 -3.50 -9.86
CA LEU A 468 -24.67 -3.05 -10.63
C LEU A 468 -25.53 -4.26 -10.97
N ALA A 469 -26.84 -4.18 -10.72
CA ALA A 469 -27.81 -5.18 -11.09
C ALA A 469 -28.69 -4.68 -12.23
N TRP A 470 -29.02 -5.59 -13.15
CA TRP A 470 -29.99 -5.41 -14.23
C TRP A 470 -31.19 -6.34 -13.97
N GLN A 471 -32.37 -5.79 -13.84
CA GLN A 471 -33.60 -6.57 -13.66
C GLN A 471 -34.45 -6.51 -14.91
N GLY A 472 -34.79 -7.68 -15.47
CA GLY A 472 -35.62 -7.80 -16.67
C GLY A 472 -35.05 -7.08 -17.90
N ALA A 473 -33.73 -6.95 -17.98
CA ALA A 473 -33.09 -6.20 -19.06
C ALA A 473 -33.13 -7.00 -20.39
N PRO A 474 -33.38 -6.32 -21.50
CA PRO A 474 -33.21 -6.93 -22.82
C PRO A 474 -31.78 -7.40 -23.02
N GLU A 475 -31.57 -8.60 -23.55
CA GLU A 475 -30.23 -9.20 -23.71
C GLU A 475 -29.27 -8.30 -24.52
N ALA A 476 -29.78 -7.56 -25.51
CA ALA A 476 -29.01 -6.64 -26.32
C ALA A 476 -28.37 -5.49 -25.50
N LEU A 477 -28.93 -5.14 -24.34
CA LEU A 477 -28.43 -4.09 -23.46
C LEU A 477 -27.51 -4.63 -22.35
N LEU A 478 -27.44 -5.96 -22.19
CA LEU A 478 -26.56 -6.58 -21.20
C LEU A 478 -25.10 -6.57 -21.67
N PRO A 479 -24.16 -6.33 -20.73
CA PRO A 479 -22.77 -6.69 -20.96
C PRO A 479 -22.65 -8.14 -21.41
N GLN A 480 -21.69 -8.44 -22.29
CA GLN A 480 -21.54 -9.80 -22.83
C GLN A 480 -21.36 -10.85 -21.72
N GLU A 481 -20.70 -10.49 -20.63
CA GLU A 481 -20.45 -11.35 -19.47
C GLU A 481 -21.73 -11.80 -18.75
N LEU A 482 -22.83 -11.09 -18.93
CA LEU A 482 -24.14 -11.40 -18.35
C LEU A 482 -25.13 -12.02 -19.34
N ARG A 483 -24.73 -12.28 -20.59
CA ARG A 483 -25.60 -12.99 -21.58
C ARG A 483 -25.54 -14.49 -21.35
N ASP A 484 -26.65 -15.18 -21.56
CA ASP A 484 -26.77 -16.61 -21.24
C ASP A 484 -25.70 -17.47 -21.92
N GLY A 485 -25.46 -17.24 -23.21
CA GLY A 485 -24.50 -18.00 -24.00
C GLY A 485 -23.02 -17.68 -23.74
N PHE A 486 -22.69 -16.71 -22.88
CA PHE A 486 -21.31 -16.36 -22.60
C PHE A 486 -20.71 -17.27 -21.52
N THR A 487 -19.59 -17.94 -21.82
CA THR A 487 -18.95 -18.92 -20.91
C THR A 487 -17.47 -18.69 -20.69
N ALA A 488 -16.94 -17.54 -21.15
CA ALA A 488 -15.50 -17.26 -21.14
C ALA A 488 -14.96 -16.72 -19.79
N ILE A 489 -15.79 -16.68 -18.74
CA ILE A 489 -15.38 -16.28 -17.37
C ILE A 489 -16.12 -17.15 -16.33
N PRO A 490 -15.60 -17.24 -15.10
CA PRO A 490 -16.36 -17.80 -13.98
C PRO A 490 -17.64 -17.00 -13.72
N ARG A 491 -18.78 -17.69 -13.58
CA ARG A 491 -20.09 -17.07 -13.31
C ARG A 491 -20.91 -17.91 -12.34
N ARG A 492 -21.81 -17.28 -11.63
CA ARG A 492 -22.86 -17.98 -10.89
C ARG A 492 -24.17 -17.86 -11.65
N VAL A 493 -24.75 -18.98 -12.03
CA VAL A 493 -26.04 -19.06 -12.78
C VAL A 493 -26.99 -19.88 -11.95
N ASP A 494 -28.15 -19.32 -11.58
CA ASP A 494 -29.18 -19.94 -10.76
C ASP A 494 -28.61 -20.62 -9.50
N GLY A 495 -27.70 -19.91 -8.80
CA GLY A 495 -27.04 -20.39 -7.59
C GLY A 495 -25.83 -21.31 -7.84
N VAL A 496 -25.61 -21.81 -9.05
CA VAL A 496 -24.51 -22.74 -9.37
C VAL A 496 -23.29 -21.97 -9.91
N LEU A 497 -22.14 -22.12 -9.29
CA LEU A 497 -20.89 -21.58 -9.78
C LEU A 497 -20.38 -22.44 -10.96
N THR A 498 -20.21 -21.81 -12.10
CA THR A 498 -19.59 -22.42 -13.29
C THR A 498 -18.24 -21.77 -13.55
N LEU A 499 -17.22 -22.59 -13.79
CA LEU A 499 -15.90 -22.12 -14.21
C LEU A 499 -15.91 -21.79 -15.71
N SER A 500 -14.91 -20.99 -16.14
CA SER A 500 -14.72 -20.69 -17.56
C SER A 500 -14.53 -21.97 -18.38
N THR A 501 -15.09 -22.01 -19.59
CA THR A 501 -14.88 -23.09 -20.57
C THR A 501 -13.71 -22.77 -21.52
N LEU A 502 -12.96 -21.73 -21.30
CA LEU A 502 -11.70 -21.50 -22.02
C LEU A 502 -10.74 -22.62 -21.65
N SER A 503 -10.44 -23.49 -22.62
CA SER A 503 -9.34 -24.46 -22.52
C SER A 503 -8.03 -23.72 -22.34
N GLU A 504 -7.18 -24.24 -21.49
CA GLU A 504 -5.78 -23.82 -21.28
C GLU A 504 -5.01 -23.65 -22.60
#